data_4c26bb089de8b88d9454d0a025e4a7a5
#
_entry.id   4c26bb089de8b88d9454d0a025e4a7a5
#
_cell.length_a   1.000
_cell.length_b   1.000
_cell.length_c   1.000
_cell.angle_alpha   90.00
_cell.angle_beta   90.00
_cell.angle_gamma   90.00
#
_symmetry.space_group_name_H-M   'P 1'
#
loop_
_entity.id
_entity.type
_entity.pdbx_description
1 polymer ?
#
loop_
_entity_poly.entity_id
_entity_poly.type
_entity_poly.pdbx_seq_one_letter_code
_entity_poly.pdbx_strand_id
1 'polypeptide(L)'
;MKVLILQGSPRANGSTAWMAEQCKKAAEAAGHDVTLVNVARKKIAGCLACEYCHGKGNGACIQKDDMQELYPLMAEADALVLAVPIYYFTLAAQLQAPIQRMYCVNKPAKVHKMALLMSSYSPGVYAGAMAEYHDICNYWGVEDCGIVTAKNDEQKTDETRQKIADLVAKF
;
A
#
# COMPACT_ATOMS: atom_id res chain seq x y z
N MET A 1 7.14 13.76 -7.89
CA MET A 1 6.56 13.45 -6.58
C MET A 1 7.37 12.34 -5.91
N LYS A 2 7.30 12.24 -4.58
CA LYS A 2 7.77 11.07 -3.83
C LYS A 2 6.66 10.03 -3.78
N VAL A 3 6.88 8.87 -4.40
CA VAL A 3 5.93 7.77 -4.45
C VAL A 3 6.41 6.64 -3.52
N LEU A 4 5.60 6.29 -2.53
CA LEU A 4 5.86 5.15 -1.67
C LEU A 4 5.00 3.96 -2.10
N ILE A 5 5.63 2.82 -2.38
CA ILE A 5 4.94 1.58 -2.70
C ILE A 5 5.10 0.62 -1.53
N LEU A 6 4.01 0.25 -0.87
CA LEU A 6 3.98 -0.78 0.17
C LEU A 6 3.55 -2.12 -0.43
N GLN A 7 4.47 -3.07 -0.47
CA GLN A 7 4.24 -4.40 -1.03
C GLN A 7 4.00 -5.40 0.10
N GLY A 8 2.77 -5.93 0.19
CA GLY A 8 2.29 -6.81 1.26
C GLY A 8 2.37 -8.32 0.97
N SER A 9 3.10 -8.74 -0.08
CA SER A 9 3.25 -10.17 -0.37
C SER A 9 4.54 -10.75 0.23
N PRO A 10 4.47 -11.90 0.93
CA PRO A 10 5.67 -12.59 1.42
C PRO A 10 6.47 -13.25 0.29
N ARG A 11 5.88 -13.46 -0.88
CA ARG A 11 6.52 -14.12 -2.03
C ARG A 11 7.35 -13.11 -2.82
N ALA A 12 8.68 -13.21 -2.73
CA ALA A 12 9.61 -12.28 -3.41
C ALA A 12 9.40 -12.21 -4.93
N ASN A 13 9.13 -13.35 -5.57
CA ASN A 13 8.94 -13.47 -7.01
C ASN A 13 7.46 -13.71 -7.36
N GLY A 14 6.53 -13.36 -6.47
CA GLY A 14 5.09 -13.49 -6.69
C GLY A 14 4.54 -12.43 -7.63
N SER A 15 3.29 -12.60 -8.03
CA SER A 15 2.60 -11.67 -8.94
C SER A 15 2.45 -10.27 -8.36
N THR A 16 2.10 -10.16 -7.08
CA THR A 16 2.05 -8.85 -6.40
C THR A 16 3.41 -8.13 -6.41
N ALA A 17 4.50 -8.86 -6.13
CA ALA A 17 5.85 -8.28 -6.17
C ALA A 17 6.21 -7.80 -7.57
N TRP A 18 5.84 -8.58 -8.60
CA TRP A 18 6.03 -8.18 -9.99
C TRP A 18 5.21 -6.92 -10.33
N MET A 19 3.92 -6.84 -9.92
CA MET A 19 3.08 -5.66 -10.15
C MET A 19 3.66 -4.42 -9.46
N ALA A 20 4.12 -4.55 -8.22
CA ALA A 20 4.78 -3.46 -7.49
C ALA A 20 6.05 -2.98 -8.19
N GLU A 21 6.84 -3.90 -8.74
CA GLU A 21 8.05 -3.58 -9.50
C GLU A 21 7.73 -2.92 -10.85
N GLN A 22 6.65 -3.33 -11.56
CA GLN A 22 6.21 -2.63 -12.77
C GLN A 22 5.73 -1.21 -12.45
N CYS A 23 5.00 -1.04 -11.34
CA CYS A 23 4.57 0.28 -10.88
C CYS A 23 5.77 1.18 -10.56
N LYS A 24 6.78 0.65 -9.85
CA LYS A 24 8.03 1.37 -9.58
C LYS A 24 8.70 1.84 -10.87
N LYS A 25 8.91 0.92 -11.82
CA LYS A 25 9.55 1.25 -13.11
C LYS A 25 8.78 2.30 -13.91
N ALA A 26 7.46 2.18 -13.95
CA ALA A 26 6.61 3.15 -14.65
C ALA A 26 6.69 4.54 -14.00
N ALA A 27 6.64 4.60 -12.66
CA ALA A 27 6.73 5.86 -11.92
C ALA A 27 8.12 6.51 -12.02
N GLU A 28 9.21 5.73 -11.95
CA GLU A 28 10.58 6.22 -12.18
C GLU A 28 10.74 6.76 -13.61
N ALA A 29 10.20 6.06 -14.62
CA ALA A 29 10.21 6.51 -16.00
C ALA A 29 9.41 7.81 -16.21
N ALA A 30 8.38 8.06 -15.41
CA ALA A 30 7.62 9.30 -15.38
C ALA A 30 8.31 10.43 -14.57
N GLY A 31 9.51 10.19 -14.03
CA GLY A 31 10.31 11.19 -13.30
C GLY A 31 9.97 11.33 -11.82
N HIS A 32 9.29 10.34 -11.23
CA HIS A 32 9.01 10.31 -9.79
C HIS A 32 10.17 9.69 -8.99
N ASP A 33 10.33 10.14 -7.74
CA ASP A 33 11.23 9.53 -6.76
C ASP A 33 10.48 8.40 -6.05
N VAL A 34 10.90 7.14 -6.27
CA VAL A 34 10.12 5.97 -5.86
C VAL A 34 10.83 5.14 -4.80
N THR A 35 10.18 4.95 -3.67
CA THR A 35 10.59 4.00 -2.64
C THR A 35 9.63 2.81 -2.60
N LEU A 36 10.15 1.60 -2.81
CA LEU A 36 9.39 0.35 -2.67
C LEU A 36 9.81 -0.39 -1.41
N VAL A 37 8.85 -0.65 -0.53
CA VAL A 37 9.08 -1.37 0.73
C VAL A 37 8.27 -2.67 0.76
N ASN A 38 8.93 -3.80 0.93
CA ASN A 38 8.26 -5.07 1.19
C ASN A 38 7.90 -5.18 2.68
N VAL A 39 6.70 -4.74 3.04
CA VAL A 39 6.21 -4.77 4.43
C VAL A 39 5.94 -6.19 4.92
N ALA A 40 5.72 -7.15 4.03
CA ALA A 40 5.51 -8.55 4.42
C ALA A 40 6.77 -9.22 4.99
N ARG A 41 7.94 -8.60 4.83
CA ARG A 41 9.21 -9.07 5.41
C ARG A 41 9.61 -8.31 6.66
N LYS A 42 8.81 -7.34 7.07
CA LYS A 42 9.05 -6.53 8.26
C LYS A 42 8.26 -7.08 9.45
N LYS A 43 8.81 -6.90 10.64
CA LYS A 43 8.16 -7.26 11.89
C LYS A 43 7.30 -6.07 12.34
N ILE A 44 6.06 -6.02 11.88
CA ILE A 44 5.10 -4.97 12.21
C ILE A 44 3.88 -5.61 12.86
N ALA A 45 3.65 -5.32 14.13
CA ALA A 45 2.44 -5.76 14.82
C ALA A 45 1.28 -4.79 14.56
N GLY A 46 0.05 -5.26 14.68
CA GLY A 46 -1.15 -4.43 14.62
C GLY A 46 -1.21 -3.39 15.74
N CYS A 47 -2.13 -2.45 15.65
CA CYS A 47 -2.35 -1.44 16.69
C CYS A 47 -2.89 -2.10 17.96
N LEU A 48 -2.33 -1.74 19.13
CA LEU A 48 -2.76 -2.24 20.45
C LEU A 48 -3.93 -1.44 21.03
N ALA A 49 -4.39 -0.38 20.38
CA ALA A 49 -5.39 0.57 20.91
C ALA A 49 -5.08 1.08 22.33
N CYS A 50 -3.80 1.22 22.66
CA CYS A 50 -3.34 1.58 24.01
C CYS A 50 -3.37 3.10 24.30
N GLU A 51 -3.76 3.92 23.32
CA GLU A 51 -3.87 5.39 23.39
C GLU A 51 -2.58 6.13 23.80
N TYR A 52 -1.46 5.44 23.91
CA TYR A 52 -0.19 6.06 24.27
C TYR A 52 0.19 7.21 23.33
N CYS A 53 0.00 7.02 22.03
CA CYS A 53 0.33 8.01 21.00
C CYS A 53 -0.52 9.29 21.09
N HIS A 54 -1.78 9.18 21.51
CA HIS A 54 -2.68 10.33 21.70
C HIS A 54 -2.54 11.00 23.07
N GLY A 55 -1.72 10.43 23.94
CA GLY A 55 -1.40 10.99 25.26
C GLY A 55 0.10 11.22 25.43
N LYS A 56 0.74 10.42 26.28
CA LYS A 56 2.16 10.55 26.65
C LYS A 56 3.15 10.43 25.48
N GLY A 57 2.74 9.77 24.40
CA GLY A 57 3.57 9.52 23.21
C GLY A 57 3.67 10.72 22.27
N ASN A 58 2.79 11.73 22.41
CA ASN A 58 2.77 12.93 21.58
C ASN A 58 2.92 12.64 20.08
N GLY A 59 2.07 11.75 19.55
CA GLY A 59 2.11 11.27 18.15
C GLY A 59 3.05 10.11 17.89
N ALA A 60 3.86 9.66 18.85
CA ALA A 60 4.76 8.52 18.69
C ALA A 60 4.15 7.23 19.24
N CYS A 61 4.23 6.13 18.45
CA CYS A 61 3.76 4.82 18.91
C CYS A 61 4.71 4.22 19.95
N ILE A 62 4.14 3.56 20.97
CA ILE A 62 4.92 2.88 22.02
C ILE A 62 5.65 1.63 21.49
N GLN A 63 5.12 0.98 20.46
CA GLN A 63 5.70 -0.24 19.89
C GLN A 63 7.00 0.08 19.13
N LYS A 64 8.08 -0.63 19.48
CA LYS A 64 9.41 -0.48 18.90
C LYS A 64 9.70 -1.62 17.91
N ASP A 65 8.96 -1.63 16.82
CA ASP A 65 9.09 -2.57 15.72
C ASP A 65 9.47 -1.88 14.39
N ASP A 66 9.50 -2.61 13.28
CA ASP A 66 9.93 -2.08 11.98
C ASP A 66 8.98 -0.99 11.42
N MET A 67 7.84 -0.73 12.06
CA MET A 67 6.98 0.40 11.70
C MET A 67 7.68 1.75 11.92
N GLN A 68 8.66 1.80 12.83
CA GLN A 68 9.43 3.03 13.06
C GLN A 68 10.19 3.50 11.81
N GLU A 69 10.58 2.58 10.93
CA GLU A 69 11.22 2.91 9.64
C GLU A 69 10.21 3.41 8.61
N LEU A 70 8.93 3.01 8.72
CA LEU A 70 7.88 3.37 7.76
C LEU A 70 7.27 4.75 8.04
N TYR A 71 7.16 5.16 9.30
CA TYR A 71 6.56 6.45 9.64
C TYR A 71 7.18 7.63 8.88
N PRO A 72 8.51 7.80 8.82
CA PRO A 72 9.10 8.91 8.07
C PRO A 72 8.87 8.78 6.56
N LEU A 73 8.89 7.57 6.00
CA LEU A 73 8.61 7.35 4.57
C LEU A 73 7.16 7.72 4.23
N MET A 74 6.20 7.31 5.06
CA MET A 74 4.79 7.65 4.88
C MET A 74 4.52 9.14 5.08
N ALA A 75 5.23 9.80 6.00
CA ALA A 75 5.10 11.24 6.23
C ALA A 75 5.62 12.10 5.07
N GLU A 76 6.64 11.61 4.34
CA GLU A 76 7.28 12.32 3.24
C GLU A 76 6.70 11.99 1.86
N ALA A 77 5.93 10.91 1.73
CA ALA A 77 5.33 10.50 0.46
C ALA A 77 4.23 11.47 0.02
N ASP A 78 4.21 11.80 -1.26
CA ASP A 78 3.14 12.55 -1.93
C ASP A 78 2.03 11.59 -2.42
N ALA A 79 2.44 10.39 -2.88
CA ALA A 79 1.54 9.33 -3.33
C ALA A 79 1.86 8.00 -2.63
N LEU A 80 0.83 7.22 -2.32
CA LEU A 80 0.92 5.90 -1.69
C LEU A 80 0.30 4.84 -2.58
N VAL A 81 1.09 3.84 -2.96
CA VAL A 81 0.60 2.67 -3.69
C VAL A 81 0.59 1.45 -2.76
N LEU A 82 -0.56 0.81 -2.65
CA LEU A 82 -0.72 -0.44 -1.93
C LEU A 82 -0.68 -1.60 -2.93
N ALA A 83 0.27 -2.52 -2.79
CA ALA A 83 0.38 -3.71 -3.62
C ALA A 83 0.22 -4.97 -2.77
N VAL A 84 -0.85 -5.75 -2.99
CA VAL A 84 -1.24 -6.79 -2.04
C VAL A 84 -1.87 -8.02 -2.72
N PRO A 85 -1.58 -9.24 -2.25
CA PRO A 85 -2.37 -10.41 -2.61
C PRO A 85 -3.68 -10.41 -1.82
N ILE A 86 -4.72 -10.99 -2.39
CA ILE A 86 -5.99 -11.16 -1.70
C ILE A 86 -6.04 -12.53 -1.02
N TYR A 87 -6.29 -12.54 0.27
CA TYR A 87 -6.57 -13.71 1.07
C TYR A 87 -7.91 -13.52 1.79
N TYR A 88 -8.84 -14.48 1.61
CA TYR A 88 -10.17 -14.42 2.21
C TYR A 88 -10.87 -13.06 2.03
N PHE A 89 -10.83 -12.54 0.77
CA PHE A 89 -11.53 -11.33 0.32
C PHE A 89 -11.02 -10.00 0.90
N THR A 90 -9.93 -10.01 1.67
CA THR A 90 -9.38 -8.80 2.34
C THR A 90 -7.94 -8.51 1.89
N LEU A 91 -7.45 -7.33 2.21
CA LEU A 91 -6.02 -7.02 2.12
C LEU A 91 -5.25 -7.97 3.06
N ALA A 92 -4.07 -8.45 2.62
CA ALA A 92 -3.26 -9.33 3.45
C ALA A 92 -2.86 -8.65 4.78
N ALA A 93 -2.84 -9.41 5.87
CA ALA A 93 -2.56 -8.92 7.22
C ALA A 93 -1.25 -8.13 7.34
N GLN A 94 -0.25 -8.50 6.54
CA GLN A 94 1.04 -7.81 6.49
C GLN A 94 0.93 -6.36 6.00
N LEU A 95 -0.08 -6.04 5.18
CA LEU A 95 -0.35 -4.67 4.75
C LEU A 95 -1.33 -3.97 5.69
N GLN A 96 -2.29 -4.70 6.26
CA GLN A 96 -3.23 -4.13 7.23
C GLN A 96 -2.52 -3.61 8.49
N ALA A 97 -1.49 -4.30 8.98
CA ALA A 97 -0.77 -3.89 10.18
C ALA A 97 -0.17 -2.47 10.04
N PRO A 98 0.62 -2.11 9.02
CA PRO A 98 1.10 -0.74 8.85
C PRO A 98 -0.03 0.28 8.65
N ILE A 99 -1.12 -0.07 7.95
CA ILE A 99 -2.29 0.82 7.80
C ILE A 99 -2.92 1.12 9.17
N GLN A 100 -3.22 0.10 9.98
CA GLN A 100 -3.76 0.27 11.33
C GLN A 100 -2.83 1.09 12.23
N ARG A 101 -1.52 0.95 12.06
CA ARG A 101 -0.52 1.69 12.83
C ARG A 101 -0.46 3.19 12.48
N MET A 102 -1.08 3.61 11.34
CA MET A 102 -1.27 5.03 11.05
C MET A 102 -2.21 5.72 12.03
N TYR A 103 -2.96 4.96 12.83
CA TYR A 103 -3.78 5.51 13.92
C TYR A 103 -3.01 6.50 14.81
N CYS A 104 -1.72 6.32 15.02
CA CYS A 104 -0.94 7.20 15.88
C CYS A 104 -0.74 8.62 15.31
N VAL A 105 -0.88 8.81 14.01
CA VAL A 105 -0.75 10.09 13.29
C VAL A 105 -2.00 10.46 12.48
N ASN A 106 -3.07 9.67 12.61
CA ASN A 106 -4.35 9.71 11.89
C ASN A 106 -4.22 9.42 10.40
N LYS A 107 -3.34 10.10 9.68
CA LYS A 107 -3.07 9.90 8.26
C LYS A 107 -1.64 10.32 7.91
N PRO A 108 -1.10 9.85 6.77
CA PRO A 108 0.16 10.38 6.24
C PRO A 108 0.04 11.87 5.91
N ALA A 109 1.01 12.67 6.37
CA ALA A 109 0.88 14.13 6.37
C ALA A 109 0.79 14.76 4.97
N LYS A 110 1.52 14.21 3.98
CA LYS A 110 1.65 14.77 2.62
C LYS A 110 0.92 13.96 1.56
N VAL A 111 0.54 12.71 1.85
CA VAL A 111 -0.14 11.85 0.87
C VAL A 111 -1.45 12.49 0.45
N HIS A 112 -1.59 12.75 -0.84
CA HIS A 112 -2.80 13.28 -1.47
C HIS A 112 -3.29 12.42 -2.63
N LYS A 113 -2.54 11.38 -3.03
CA LYS A 113 -2.91 10.42 -4.06
C LYS A 113 -2.69 8.99 -3.56
N MET A 114 -3.62 8.09 -3.89
CA MET A 114 -3.47 6.67 -3.59
C MET A 114 -3.82 5.80 -4.79
N ALA A 115 -3.22 4.61 -4.85
CA ALA A 115 -3.52 3.57 -5.83
C ALA A 115 -3.43 2.18 -5.20
N LEU A 116 -4.18 1.22 -5.76
CA LEU A 116 -4.21 -0.16 -5.27
C LEU A 116 -3.91 -1.16 -6.39
N LEU A 117 -2.95 -2.04 -6.14
CA LEU A 117 -2.60 -3.16 -7.00
C LEU A 117 -2.93 -4.47 -6.27
N MET A 118 -3.79 -5.28 -6.84
CA MET A 118 -4.22 -6.54 -6.22
C MET A 118 -3.98 -7.74 -7.11
N SER A 119 -3.49 -8.82 -6.53
CA SER A 119 -3.40 -10.11 -7.21
C SER A 119 -4.15 -11.20 -6.46
N SER A 120 -4.74 -12.14 -7.20
CA SER A 120 -5.44 -13.30 -6.64
C SER A 120 -5.27 -14.53 -7.52
N TYR A 121 -5.61 -15.70 -6.99
CA TYR A 121 -5.76 -16.92 -7.81
C TYR A 121 -7.15 -16.96 -8.45
N SER A 122 -8.19 -16.65 -7.68
CA SER A 122 -9.59 -16.76 -8.09
C SER A 122 -10.15 -15.42 -8.59
N PRO A 123 -11.11 -15.42 -9.53
CA PRO A 123 -11.87 -14.22 -9.88
C PRO A 123 -12.88 -13.84 -8.79
N GLY A 124 -13.37 -12.59 -8.82
CA GLY A 124 -14.51 -12.15 -7.98
C GLY A 124 -14.21 -12.00 -6.49
N VAL A 125 -12.94 -11.94 -6.08
CA VAL A 125 -12.54 -11.93 -4.65
C VAL A 125 -12.12 -10.55 -4.13
N TYR A 126 -12.30 -9.49 -4.91
CA TYR A 126 -11.70 -8.18 -4.62
C TYR A 126 -12.61 -7.22 -3.85
N ALA A 127 -13.94 -7.48 -3.81
CA ALA A 127 -14.92 -6.49 -3.35
C ALA A 127 -14.66 -5.97 -1.92
N GLY A 128 -14.34 -6.85 -0.98
CA GLY A 128 -14.03 -6.44 0.39
C GLY A 128 -12.78 -5.56 0.49
N ALA A 129 -11.71 -5.95 -0.20
CA ALA A 129 -10.47 -5.17 -0.23
C ALA A 129 -10.63 -3.82 -0.96
N MET A 130 -11.46 -3.76 -2.00
CA MET A 130 -11.80 -2.50 -2.68
C MET A 130 -12.58 -1.56 -1.76
N ALA A 131 -13.57 -2.09 -1.03
CA ALA A 131 -14.34 -1.30 -0.06
C ALA A 131 -13.43 -0.73 1.03
N GLU A 132 -12.58 -1.56 1.64
CA GLU A 132 -11.58 -1.12 2.62
C GLU A 132 -10.69 0.01 2.07
N TYR A 133 -10.18 -0.15 0.86
CA TYR A 133 -9.34 0.85 0.21
C TYR A 133 -10.07 2.18 -0.04
N HIS A 134 -11.30 2.13 -0.57
CA HIS A 134 -12.09 3.34 -0.82
C HIS A 134 -12.43 4.07 0.49
N ASP A 135 -12.75 3.33 1.56
CA ASP A 135 -13.01 3.92 2.88
C ASP A 135 -11.76 4.61 3.45
N ILE A 136 -10.57 4.02 3.24
CA ILE A 136 -9.30 4.65 3.62
C ILE A 136 -9.06 5.94 2.81
N CYS A 137 -9.26 5.91 1.48
CA CYS A 137 -9.12 7.10 0.63
C CYS A 137 -10.05 8.22 1.08
N ASN A 138 -11.32 7.90 1.33
CA ASN A 138 -12.33 8.84 1.80
C ASN A 138 -11.96 9.43 3.17
N TYR A 139 -11.57 8.58 4.12
CA TYR A 139 -11.21 9.01 5.47
C TYR A 139 -9.96 9.88 5.49
N TRP A 140 -8.95 9.56 4.69
CA TRP A 140 -7.73 10.37 4.58
C TRP A 140 -7.91 11.61 3.71
N GLY A 141 -8.99 11.67 2.91
CA GLY A 141 -9.25 12.77 1.98
C GLY A 141 -8.23 12.84 0.86
N VAL A 142 -7.89 11.70 0.27
CA VAL A 142 -6.91 11.56 -0.80
C VAL A 142 -7.59 11.19 -2.12
N GLU A 143 -6.99 11.59 -3.24
CA GLU A 143 -7.45 11.21 -4.57
C GLU A 143 -7.20 9.72 -4.83
N ASP A 144 -8.23 9.00 -5.24
CA ASP A 144 -8.11 7.63 -5.74
C ASP A 144 -7.67 7.64 -7.21
N CYS A 145 -6.43 7.29 -7.47
CA CYS A 145 -5.87 7.16 -8.82
C CYS A 145 -6.33 5.88 -9.53
N GLY A 146 -6.91 4.95 -8.81
CA GLY A 146 -7.51 3.74 -9.35
C GLY A 146 -6.93 2.44 -8.81
N ILE A 147 -7.51 1.36 -9.32
CA ILE A 147 -7.23 -0.01 -8.88
C ILE A 147 -6.87 -0.88 -10.09
N VAL A 148 -5.78 -1.62 -9.98
CA VAL A 148 -5.43 -2.67 -10.95
C VAL A 148 -5.50 -4.03 -10.27
N THR A 149 -6.30 -4.93 -10.85
CA THR A 149 -6.41 -6.32 -10.40
C THR A 149 -5.80 -7.26 -11.44
N ALA A 150 -5.20 -8.36 -11.00
CA ALA A 150 -4.73 -9.41 -11.87
C ALA A 150 -4.96 -10.79 -11.21
N LYS A 151 -5.83 -11.59 -11.80
CA LYS A 151 -6.05 -12.98 -11.37
C LYS A 151 -5.16 -13.94 -12.19
N ASN A 152 -4.80 -15.06 -11.60
CA ASN A 152 -4.17 -16.23 -12.21
C ASN A 152 -3.38 -15.96 -13.51
N ASP A 153 -4.01 -16.16 -14.68
CA ASP A 153 -3.46 -16.03 -16.03
C ASP A 153 -3.25 -14.57 -16.50
N GLU A 154 -3.92 -13.62 -15.89
CA GLU A 154 -3.72 -12.18 -16.15
C GLU A 154 -2.45 -11.63 -15.50
N GLN A 155 -1.89 -12.38 -14.55
CA GLN A 155 -0.70 -11.99 -13.81
C GLN A 155 0.54 -12.02 -14.72
N LYS A 156 1.39 -11.00 -14.59
CA LYS A 156 2.66 -10.86 -15.33
C LYS A 156 2.50 -10.77 -16.85
N THR A 157 1.38 -10.24 -17.33
CA THR A 157 1.12 -9.99 -18.74
C THR A 157 1.47 -8.55 -19.16
N ASP A 158 1.63 -8.33 -20.45
CA ASP A 158 1.81 -6.98 -21.01
C ASP A 158 0.57 -6.11 -20.82
N GLU A 159 -0.62 -6.71 -20.87
CA GLU A 159 -1.88 -6.01 -20.58
C GLU A 159 -1.91 -5.48 -19.16
N THR A 160 -1.55 -6.31 -18.17
CA THR A 160 -1.47 -5.85 -16.77
C THR A 160 -0.38 -4.79 -16.58
N ARG A 161 0.74 -4.91 -17.28
CA ARG A 161 1.79 -3.87 -17.28
C ARG A 161 1.26 -2.54 -17.81
N GLN A 162 0.49 -2.57 -18.91
CA GLN A 162 -0.10 -1.36 -19.48
C GLN A 162 -1.11 -0.72 -18.53
N LYS A 163 -2.02 -1.50 -17.91
CA LYS A 163 -2.96 -1.01 -16.90
C LYS A 163 -2.24 -0.31 -15.74
N ILE A 164 -1.09 -0.84 -15.31
CA ILE A 164 -0.27 -0.22 -14.26
C ILE A 164 0.35 1.11 -14.76
N ALA A 165 0.84 1.14 -15.98
CA ALA A 165 1.38 2.37 -16.56
C ALA A 165 0.32 3.47 -16.70
N ASP A 166 -0.90 3.12 -17.16
CA ASP A 166 -2.03 4.04 -17.26
C ASP A 166 -2.49 4.56 -15.89
N LEU A 167 -2.40 3.72 -14.85
CA LEU A 167 -2.66 4.14 -13.47
C LEU A 167 -1.61 5.14 -12.99
N VAL A 168 -0.33 4.86 -13.22
CA VAL A 168 0.78 5.75 -12.83
C VAL A 168 0.73 7.11 -13.55
N ALA A 169 0.22 7.16 -14.77
CA ALA A 169 0.05 8.41 -15.52
C ALA A 169 -0.93 9.41 -14.85
N LYS A 170 -1.65 8.99 -13.81
CA LYS A 170 -2.53 9.86 -13.01
C LYS A 170 -1.84 10.48 -11.79
N PHE A 171 -0.58 10.14 -11.55
CA PHE A 171 0.21 10.65 -10.40
C PHE A 171 0.70 12.09 -10.57
#